data_f21cbd499ed952b81eaee90565ab66a0
#
_entry.id   f21cbd499ed952b81eaee90565ab66a0
#
_cell.length_a   1.000
_cell.length_b   1.000
_cell.length_c   1.000
_cell.angle_alpha   90.00
_cell.angle_beta   90.00
_cell.angle_gamma   90.00
#
_symmetry.space_group_name_H-M   'P 1'
#
loop_
_entity.id
_entity.type
_entity.pdbx_description
1 polymer ?
#
loop_
_entity_poly.entity_id
_entity_poly.type
_entity_poly.pdbx_seq_one_letter_code
_entity_poly.pdbx_strand_id
1 'polypeptide(L)'
;MASLVETTAAASGVIADQGASTVAPETGSIAASGAAGSFRPQLGRPIILTLTGTWAGTVTLTRSVDGGTTKLPVTLAGAPWAVFTANCNEPVWEESEAGATFHLDFARVSGTVDFRFAQ
;
A
#
# COMPACT_ATOMS: atom_id res chain seq x y z
N MET A 1 2.34 -14.01 -20.95
CA MET A 1 2.64 -14.46 -21.03
C MET A 1 2.78 -14.44 -20.85
N ALA A 2 2.23 -14.56 -21.03
CA ALA A 2 2.41 -14.94 -21.04
C ALA A 2 2.19 -14.90 -20.83
N SER A 3 1.73 -15.01 -20.73
CA SER A 3 1.73 -15.38 -20.67
C SER A 3 1.19 -15.26 -20.59
N LEU A 4 0.54 -15.13 -20.67
CA LEU A 4 0.37 -15.46 -20.67
C LEU A 4 -0.15 -15.20 -20.71
N VAL A 5 -0.64 -15.13 -20.73
CA VAL A 5 -0.64 -15.38 -20.86
C VAL A 5 -0.95 -15.24 -21.04
N GLU A 6 -1.34 -15.12 -21.16
CA GLU A 6 -1.16 -15.50 -21.43
C GLU A 6 -1.28 -15.61 -21.65
N THR A 7 -1.86 -15.41 -21.94
CA THR A 7 -1.63 -15.93 -22.17
C THR A 7 -1.83 -16.12 -22.36
N THR A 8 -2.33 -16.20 -22.61
CA THR A 8 -2.10 -16.86 -22.85
C THR A 8 -2.12 -17.16 -22.90
N ALA A 9 -2.57 -17.32 -23.25
CA ALA A 9 -2.19 -17.96 -23.32
C ALA A 9 -2.20 -18.13 -23.28
N ALA A 10 -2.70 -18.18 -23.56
CA ALA A 10 -2.31 -18.63 -23.61
C ALA A 10 -2.31 -18.75 -23.41
N ALA A 11 -2.81 -18.86 -23.70
CA ALA A 11 -2.48 -19.22 -23.61
C ALA A 11 -2.25 -19.28 -23.14
N SER A 12 -2.66 -19.36 -23.22
CA SER A 12 -2.27 -19.66 -22.87
C SER A 12 -1.94 -19.52 -22.13
N GLY A 13 -2.15 -19.36 -21.86
CA GLY A 13 -1.83 -19.51 -21.18
C GLY A 13 -1.65 -19.20 -20.30
N VAL A 14 -1.81 -19.28 -19.93
CA VAL A 14 -1.66 -19.21 -19.09
C VAL A 14 -1.33 -18.78 -18.27
N ILE A 15 -1.16 -19.47 -17.86
CA ILE A 15 -0.88 -18.31 -17.05
C ILE A 15 -0.51 -18.71 -15.64
N ALA A 16 0.72 -18.91 -15.46
CA ALA A 16 1.24 -19.51 -14.24
C ALA A 16 1.11 -18.60 -13.02
N ASP A 17 1.14 -17.26 -13.22
CA ASP A 17 1.11 -16.29 -12.14
C ASP A 17 -0.22 -15.53 -12.04
N GLN A 18 -1.30 -16.17 -12.41
CA GLN A 18 -2.62 -15.58 -12.47
C GLN A 18 -3.07 -14.98 -11.14
N GLY A 19 -2.61 -15.51 -10.01
CA GLY A 19 -2.87 -14.97 -8.68
C GLY A 19 -1.97 -13.82 -8.24
N ALA A 20 -0.88 -13.56 -8.97
CA ALA A 20 0.09 -12.54 -8.56
C ALA A 20 -0.33 -11.14 -9.01
N SER A 21 0.04 -10.15 -8.24
CA SER A 21 -0.12 -8.76 -8.63
C SER A 21 0.92 -8.38 -9.68
N THR A 22 0.51 -7.55 -10.65
CA THR A 22 1.40 -6.98 -11.65
C THR A 22 1.90 -5.59 -11.24
N VAL A 23 1.46 -5.08 -10.10
CA VAL A 23 1.84 -3.76 -9.62
C VAL A 23 3.16 -3.87 -8.87
N ALA A 24 4.12 -3.01 -9.24
CA ALA A 24 5.40 -2.96 -8.55
C ALA A 24 5.22 -2.47 -7.12
N PRO A 25 5.97 -3.03 -6.16
CA PRO A 25 5.96 -2.50 -4.80
C PRO A 25 6.42 -1.04 -4.77
N GLU A 26 5.83 -0.28 -3.84
CA GLU A 26 6.28 1.07 -3.53
C GLU A 26 7.02 1.03 -2.20
N THR A 27 8.27 1.46 -2.20
CA THR A 27 9.11 1.44 -1.01
C THR A 27 9.71 2.82 -0.75
N GLY A 28 10.05 3.09 0.50
CA GLY A 28 10.71 4.32 0.86
C GLY A 28 11.04 4.38 2.33
N SER A 29 11.59 5.51 2.73
CA SER A 29 11.96 5.81 4.12
C SER A 29 11.46 7.19 4.49
N ILE A 30 10.97 7.33 5.72
CA ILE A 30 10.47 8.60 6.23
C ILE A 30 11.26 8.96 7.48
N ALA A 31 12.04 10.04 7.41
CA ALA A 31 12.90 10.50 8.50
C ALA A 31 12.42 11.82 9.10
N ALA A 32 11.26 12.30 8.71
CA ALA A 32 10.66 13.54 9.21
C ALA A 32 9.14 13.38 9.18
N SER A 33 8.44 14.17 9.99
CA SER A 33 6.98 14.18 9.94
C SER A 33 6.50 14.63 8.57
N GLY A 34 5.45 13.97 8.05
CA GLY A 34 4.89 14.27 6.76
C GLY A 34 4.34 13.05 6.06
N ALA A 35 3.93 13.25 4.81
CA ALA A 35 3.33 12.21 3.99
C ALA A 35 4.35 11.58 3.06
N ALA A 36 4.16 10.30 2.76
CA ALA A 36 4.94 9.56 1.78
C ALA A 36 4.01 8.62 0.99
N GLY A 37 4.45 8.19 -0.15
CA GLY A 37 3.73 7.38 -1.11
C GLY A 37 3.85 8.07 -2.45
N SER A 38 3.18 7.62 -3.50
CA SER A 38 1.87 6.98 -3.47
C SER A 38 1.96 5.55 -3.99
N PHE A 39 0.98 4.74 -3.61
CA PHE A 39 0.81 3.40 -4.14
C PHE A 39 -0.58 3.30 -4.79
N ARG A 40 -0.60 2.91 -6.07
CA ARG A 40 -1.85 2.66 -6.80
C ARG A 40 -2.04 1.15 -6.91
N PRO A 41 -2.95 0.56 -6.13
CA PRO A 41 -3.07 -0.89 -6.10
C PRO A 41 -3.80 -1.44 -7.33
N GLN A 42 -3.57 -2.71 -7.59
CA GLN A 42 -4.46 -3.51 -8.42
C GLN A 42 -5.73 -3.78 -7.60
N LEU A 43 -6.89 -3.59 -8.25
CA LEU A 43 -8.16 -3.69 -7.55
C LEU A 43 -8.48 -5.11 -7.13
N GLY A 44 -9.18 -5.24 -6.00
CA GLY A 44 -9.65 -6.52 -5.51
C GLY A 44 -8.57 -7.40 -4.90
N ARG A 45 -7.41 -6.84 -4.58
CA ARG A 45 -6.31 -7.57 -3.94
C ARG A 45 -5.91 -6.90 -2.64
N PRO A 46 -5.62 -7.67 -1.60
CA PRO A 46 -5.11 -7.08 -0.36
C PRO A 46 -3.81 -6.31 -0.59
N ILE A 47 -3.74 -5.13 0.00
CA ILE A 47 -2.50 -4.35 0.06
C ILE A 47 -1.77 -4.79 1.32
N ILE A 48 -0.52 -5.23 1.17
CA ILE A 48 0.34 -5.59 2.29
C ILE A 48 1.21 -4.38 2.62
N LEU A 49 1.12 -3.92 3.85
CA LEU A 49 1.99 -2.86 4.36
C LEU A 49 3.02 -3.47 5.29
N THR A 50 4.28 -3.17 5.01
CA THR A 50 5.40 -3.55 5.85
C THR A 50 6.07 -2.28 6.36
N LEU A 51 6.19 -2.17 7.67
CA LEU A 51 6.93 -1.09 8.34
C LEU A 51 8.09 -1.72 9.10
N THR A 52 9.27 -1.19 8.89
CA THR A 52 10.50 -1.66 9.54
C THR A 52 11.34 -0.48 9.98
N GLY A 53 12.47 -0.75 10.61
CA GLY A 53 13.39 0.26 11.10
C GLY A 53 13.22 0.54 12.58
N THR A 54 13.96 1.54 13.06
CA THR A 54 13.90 2.00 14.44
C THR A 54 13.32 3.40 14.46
N TRP A 55 12.13 3.54 15.04
CA TRP A 55 11.40 4.79 15.03
C TRP A 55 10.42 4.85 16.18
N ALA A 56 9.99 6.08 16.50
CA ALA A 56 8.90 6.34 17.43
C ALA A 56 7.97 7.36 16.81
N GLY A 57 6.67 7.19 17.01
CA GLY A 57 5.65 8.06 16.44
C GLY A 57 4.44 7.26 16.01
N THR A 58 3.66 7.86 15.10
CA THR A 58 2.43 7.24 14.58
C THR A 58 2.45 7.29 13.06
N VAL A 59 2.25 6.15 12.42
CA VAL A 59 2.08 6.03 10.97
C VAL A 59 0.62 5.73 10.69
N THR A 60 -0.02 6.56 9.89
CA THR A 60 -1.43 6.42 9.53
C THR A 60 -1.54 6.16 8.03
N LEU A 61 -2.27 5.11 7.66
CA LEU A 61 -2.61 4.85 6.27
C LEU A 61 -3.67 5.85 5.82
N THR A 62 -3.43 6.52 4.70
CA THR A 62 -4.38 7.44 4.11
C THR A 62 -4.73 7.02 2.68
N ARG A 63 -5.92 7.42 2.25
CA ARG A 63 -6.48 7.09 0.95
C ARG A 63 -6.86 8.36 0.22
N SER A 64 -6.59 8.41 -1.07
CA SER A 64 -6.93 9.55 -1.92
C SER A 64 -7.60 9.05 -3.20
N VAL A 65 -8.58 9.80 -3.68
CA VAL A 65 -9.24 9.54 -4.97
C VAL A 65 -9.07 10.69 -5.95
N ASP A 66 -8.21 11.64 -5.62
CA ASP A 66 -7.94 12.82 -6.45
C ASP A 66 -6.45 13.02 -6.70
N GLY A 67 -5.70 11.93 -6.78
CA GLY A 67 -4.27 11.96 -7.09
C GLY A 67 -3.39 12.41 -5.95
N GLY A 68 -3.88 12.35 -4.72
CA GLY A 68 -3.11 12.73 -3.55
C GLY A 68 -3.34 14.15 -3.07
N THR A 69 -4.23 14.91 -3.72
CA THR A 69 -4.57 16.26 -3.28
C THR A 69 -5.26 16.23 -1.94
N THR A 70 -6.26 15.36 -1.80
CA THR A 70 -6.94 15.13 -0.52
C THR A 70 -6.61 13.72 -0.05
N LYS A 71 -6.03 13.60 1.12
CA LYS A 71 -5.65 12.32 1.73
C LYS A 71 -6.41 12.19 3.04
N LEU A 72 -7.25 11.17 3.14
CA LEU A 72 -8.07 10.93 4.33
C LEU A 72 -7.63 9.65 5.01
N PRO A 73 -7.57 9.62 6.35
CA PRO A 73 -7.34 8.37 7.05
C PRO A 73 -8.38 7.32 6.67
N VAL A 74 -7.94 6.10 6.47
CA VAL A 74 -8.86 4.99 6.26
C VAL A 74 -9.56 4.70 7.57
N THR A 75 -10.89 4.58 7.51
CA THR A 75 -11.69 4.30 8.71
C THR A 75 -12.52 3.04 8.53
N LEU A 76 -12.89 2.44 9.67
CA LEU A 76 -13.80 1.32 9.73
C LEU A 76 -14.86 1.66 10.76
N ALA A 77 -16.12 1.72 10.32
CA ALA A 77 -17.23 2.18 11.17
C ALA A 77 -16.96 3.56 11.79
N GLY A 78 -16.26 4.44 11.06
CA GLY A 78 -15.94 5.78 11.50
C GLY A 78 -14.71 5.91 12.39
N ALA A 79 -14.13 4.81 12.82
CA ALA A 79 -12.92 4.82 13.63
C ALA A 79 -11.67 4.66 12.73
N PRO A 80 -10.54 5.30 13.06
CA PRO A 80 -9.30 5.11 12.31
C PRO A 80 -8.93 3.64 12.22
N TRP A 81 -8.52 3.23 11.02
CA TRP A 81 -8.05 1.88 10.71
C TRP A 81 -6.61 1.99 10.21
N ALA A 82 -5.78 0.98 10.46
CA ALA A 82 -4.39 0.97 10.01
C ALA A 82 -3.61 2.19 10.54
N VAL A 83 -3.60 2.33 11.84
CA VAL A 83 -2.79 3.31 12.57
C VAL A 83 -1.75 2.51 13.36
N PHE A 84 -0.47 2.80 13.13
CA PHE A 84 0.62 1.99 13.66
C PHE A 84 1.55 2.82 14.52
N THR A 85 1.92 2.27 15.65
CA THR A 85 2.94 2.82 16.54
C THR A 85 4.17 1.91 16.67
N ALA A 86 4.19 0.83 15.88
CA ALA A 86 5.27 -0.13 15.85
C ALA A 86 5.36 -0.75 14.46
N ASN A 87 6.44 -1.45 14.19
CA ASN A 87 6.62 -2.18 12.94
C ASN A 87 5.49 -3.19 12.73
N CYS A 88 5.15 -3.40 11.47
CA CYS A 88 4.10 -4.35 11.09
C CYS A 88 4.43 -5.00 9.74
N ASN A 89 3.69 -6.05 9.41
CA ASN A 89 3.77 -6.71 8.12
C ASN A 89 2.45 -7.46 7.92
N GLU A 90 1.46 -6.78 7.31
CA GLU A 90 0.10 -7.31 7.28
C GLU A 90 -0.75 -6.69 6.20
N PRO A 91 -1.85 -7.36 5.79
CA PRO A 91 -2.84 -6.75 4.91
C PRO A 91 -3.53 -5.59 5.63
N VAL A 92 -3.67 -4.46 4.95
CA VAL A 92 -4.28 -3.28 5.55
C VAL A 92 -5.56 -2.83 4.85
N TRP A 93 -5.73 -3.15 3.57
CA TRP A 93 -6.91 -2.71 2.82
C TRP A 93 -7.04 -3.48 1.52
N GLU A 94 -8.24 -3.52 1.00
CA GLU A 94 -8.54 -4.08 -0.33
C GLU A 94 -9.40 -3.07 -1.05
N GLU A 95 -8.93 -2.57 -2.21
CA GLU A 95 -9.52 -1.44 -2.89
C GLU A 95 -10.34 -1.89 -4.09
N SER A 96 -11.50 -1.28 -4.29
CA SER A 96 -12.36 -1.54 -5.44
C SER A 96 -12.57 -0.32 -6.34
N GLU A 97 -12.05 0.85 -5.96
CA GLU A 97 -12.23 2.07 -6.76
C GLU A 97 -10.99 2.33 -7.61
N ALA A 98 -11.20 2.37 -8.94
CA ALA A 98 -10.11 2.66 -9.88
C ALA A 98 -9.56 4.06 -9.64
N GLY A 99 -8.23 4.17 -9.62
CA GLY A 99 -7.57 5.45 -9.44
C GLY A 99 -7.31 5.83 -7.99
N ALA A 100 -7.81 5.07 -7.02
CA ALA A 100 -7.47 5.31 -5.62
C ALA A 100 -5.97 5.10 -5.39
N THR A 101 -5.38 5.96 -4.58
CA THR A 101 -3.97 5.87 -4.19
C THR A 101 -3.85 5.87 -2.69
N PHE A 102 -2.78 5.26 -2.20
CA PHE A 102 -2.53 5.10 -0.78
C PHE A 102 -1.22 5.78 -0.40
N HIS A 103 -1.25 6.40 0.77
CA HIS A 103 -0.13 7.17 1.29
C HIS A 103 0.01 6.87 2.77
N LEU A 104 1.16 7.21 3.33
CA LEU A 104 1.39 7.14 4.77
C LEU A 104 1.60 8.55 5.30
N ASP A 105 1.03 8.83 6.46
CA ASP A 105 1.28 10.05 7.20
C ASP A 105 2.04 9.70 8.48
N PHE A 106 3.23 10.24 8.63
CA PHE A 106 4.09 9.98 9.79
C PHE A 106 4.10 11.18 10.73
N ALA A 107 3.54 10.99 11.92
CA ALA A 107 3.72 11.92 13.03
C ALA A 107 4.94 11.45 13.81
N ARG A 108 6.11 11.98 13.47
CA ARG A 108 7.39 11.48 13.95
C ARG A 108 7.73 12.05 15.33
N VAL A 109 8.16 11.16 16.21
CA VAL A 109 8.84 11.53 17.45
C VAL A 109 10.34 11.39 17.28
N SER A 110 10.80 10.26 16.72
CA SER A 110 12.22 10.01 16.47
C SER A 110 12.41 8.92 15.44
N GLY A 111 13.64 8.79 14.92
CA GLY A 111 14.03 7.69 14.07
C GLY A 111 13.55 7.78 12.62
N THR A 112 13.70 6.69 11.90
CA THR A 112 13.33 6.55 10.50
C THR A 112 12.50 5.30 10.35
N VAL A 113 11.33 5.43 9.71
CA VAL A 113 10.52 4.28 9.34
C VAL A 113 10.74 3.95 7.88
N ASP A 114 10.99 2.68 7.59
CA ASP A 114 11.06 2.17 6.24
C ASP A 114 9.74 1.48 5.91
N PHE A 115 9.19 1.78 4.74
CA PHE A 115 7.89 1.23 4.36
C PHE A 115 7.94 0.50 3.04
N ARG A 116 7.00 -0.43 2.87
CA ARG A 116 6.78 -1.15 1.63
C ARG A 116 5.29 -1.41 1.49
N PHE A 117 4.71 -0.91 0.38
CA PHE A 117 3.40 -1.34 -0.09
C PHE A 117 3.61 -2.39 -1.16
N ALA A 118 2.88 -3.49 -1.08
CA ALA A 118 2.91 -4.54 -2.10
C ALA A 118 1.60 -5.32 -2.13
N GLN A 119 1.48 -6.19 -3.10
CA GLN A 119 0.31 -7.06 -3.24
C GLN A 119 0.67 -8.49 -3.60
#